data_8c94f808727bef2c10f295514c70b2d9
#
_entry.id   8c94f808727bef2c10f295514c70b2d9
#
_cell.length_a   1.000
_cell.length_b   1.000
_cell.length_c   1.000
_cell.angle_alpha   90.00
_cell.angle_beta   90.00
_cell.angle_gamma   90.00
#
_symmetry.space_group_name_H-M   'P 1'
#
loop_
_entity.id
_entity.type
_entity.pdbx_description
1 polymer ?
#
loop_
_entity_poly.entity_id
_entity_poly.type
_entity_poly.pdbx_seq_one_letter_code
_entity_poly.pdbx_strand_id
1 'polypeptide(L)'
;MLRYSNPGDWVLDQFMGSGTTLVEAKLLKIETLLEGRVVEHDRVEYKTGWNPNDIIHSICAFANDYDNSNGGYIVIGVKEENGMPVFPLAGVQKEELDSIQQEIFQYCNMIVPRYIPRMEIVNYKNSETYLIYLWCPAGDSGPYQAPQSVYSVKGGKIDKSLKYWIRPASLTTDAKQDEISELYDKFNSVPFDDRINRKARIDDIRRGYIEDFIRKSNSSLINELNNCTLEDLLIAQEVADETDTELDIRNIGVLMFTEHPEKLIPGAYIELIRFNTKDAEASDDFIEKTFTGPIWKQVMDALDYIKNTVIEQKVEKIQGQAEAVRFYNYPYNALEEALVNAVFHKSYREAEPVEIRIYVDSIEILNYPGLAKWINFDYFKEGKIRGRKYRNRRIGELFKEIDLSEKKGTGIPKILRELKKNGSPAPEFDMDDDRTYLNTIIRIRDGFEMSESMSESMSESMTKLVIELNNKTMSELEQERMQRILAYLVKYNEINSARAAELLDVQIKTASRLLKKAEELNLINSSGKTKDKIYFIK
;
A
#
# COMPACT_ATOMS: atom_id res chain seq x y z
N MET A 1 -8.35 -0.61 -36.59
CA MET A 1 -9.43 -1.02 -35.68
C MET A 1 -10.75 -0.33 -35.99
N LEU A 2 -10.85 0.98 -36.08
CA LEU A 2 -12.10 1.72 -36.39
C LEU A 2 -12.83 1.31 -37.72
N ARG A 3 -12.14 0.65 -38.64
CA ARG A 3 -12.77 0.16 -39.92
C ARG A 3 -13.70 -1.04 -39.74
N TYR A 4 -13.72 -1.69 -38.59
CA TYR A 4 -14.45 -2.93 -38.32
C TYR A 4 -15.41 -2.86 -37.14
N SER A 5 -15.49 -1.69 -36.46
CA SER A 5 -16.43 -1.46 -35.38
C SER A 5 -17.64 -0.67 -35.87
N ASN A 6 -18.84 -1.00 -35.39
CA ASN A 6 -20.03 -0.21 -35.60
C ASN A 6 -20.05 1.03 -34.69
N PRO A 7 -20.76 2.11 -35.08
CA PRO A 7 -20.98 3.22 -34.16
C PRO A 7 -21.64 2.73 -32.86
N GLY A 8 -20.96 2.91 -31.73
CA GLY A 8 -21.39 2.42 -30.42
C GLY A 8 -20.68 1.18 -29.90
N ASP A 9 -19.86 0.50 -30.71
CA ASP A 9 -19.02 -0.59 -30.25
C ASP A 9 -17.85 -0.06 -29.40
N TRP A 10 -17.49 -0.78 -28.35
CA TRP A 10 -16.31 -0.50 -27.57
C TRP A 10 -15.05 -0.90 -28.36
N VAL A 11 -14.15 0.06 -28.60
CA VAL A 11 -12.87 -0.22 -29.26
C VAL A 11 -11.79 -0.33 -28.20
N LEU A 12 -11.31 -1.55 -27.97
CA LEU A 12 -10.15 -1.80 -27.13
C LEU A 12 -8.88 -1.52 -27.92
N ASP A 13 -8.12 -0.51 -27.53
CA ASP A 13 -6.79 -0.26 -28.08
C ASP A 13 -5.73 -0.81 -27.13
N GLN A 14 -5.09 -1.89 -27.51
CA GLN A 14 -3.98 -2.51 -26.78
C GLN A 14 -2.72 -1.63 -26.73
N PHE A 15 -2.69 -0.50 -27.49
CA PHE A 15 -1.55 0.39 -27.62
C PHE A 15 -1.90 1.85 -27.25
N MET A 16 -2.48 2.08 -26.08
CA MET A 16 -2.90 3.41 -25.61
C MET A 16 -1.75 4.43 -25.42
N GLY A 17 -0.68 4.33 -26.20
CA GLY A 17 0.45 5.26 -26.12
C GLY A 17 0.21 6.66 -26.71
N SER A 18 -0.78 6.87 -27.56
CA SER A 18 -0.98 8.14 -28.27
C SER A 18 -2.18 8.99 -27.83
N GLY A 19 -3.04 8.48 -26.97
CA GLY A 19 -4.25 9.19 -26.51
C GLY A 19 -5.32 9.43 -27.61
N THR A 20 -5.00 9.22 -28.88
CA THR A 20 -5.85 9.52 -30.03
C THR A 20 -7.08 8.61 -30.08
N THR A 21 -6.90 7.31 -29.81
CA THR A 21 -8.01 6.33 -29.84
C THR A 21 -8.99 6.56 -28.70
N LEU A 22 -8.51 7.00 -27.55
CA LEU A 22 -9.36 7.34 -26.40
C LEU A 22 -10.23 8.58 -26.72
N VAL A 23 -9.66 9.57 -27.42
CA VAL A 23 -10.39 10.77 -27.89
C VAL A 23 -11.45 10.39 -28.92
N GLU A 24 -11.13 9.52 -29.88
CA GLU A 24 -12.08 9.06 -30.89
C GLU A 24 -13.21 8.20 -30.31
N ALA A 25 -12.91 7.31 -29.37
CA ALA A 25 -13.94 6.52 -28.67
C ALA A 25 -14.87 7.42 -27.82
N LYS A 26 -14.33 8.48 -27.22
CA LYS A 26 -15.11 9.48 -26.47
C LYS A 26 -15.93 10.37 -27.38
N LEU A 27 -15.41 10.78 -28.54
CA LEU A 27 -16.15 11.52 -29.55
C LEU A 27 -17.36 10.72 -30.05
N LEU A 28 -17.19 9.43 -30.33
CA LEU A 28 -18.28 8.51 -30.67
C LEU A 28 -19.33 8.43 -29.54
N LYS A 29 -18.92 8.43 -28.28
CA LYS A 29 -19.84 8.49 -27.12
C LYS A 29 -20.59 9.82 -27.02
N ILE A 30 -19.91 10.93 -27.25
CA ILE A 30 -20.52 12.27 -27.24
C ILE A 30 -21.55 12.38 -28.36
N GLU A 31 -21.21 11.94 -29.57
CA GLU A 31 -22.16 11.90 -30.69
C GLU A 31 -23.35 11.00 -30.38
N THR A 32 -23.14 9.84 -29.79
CA THR A 32 -24.21 8.93 -29.38
C THR A 32 -25.09 9.56 -28.29
N LEU A 33 -24.51 10.25 -27.30
CA LEU A 33 -25.27 10.96 -26.26
C LEU A 33 -26.12 12.09 -26.84
N LEU A 34 -25.56 12.90 -27.74
CA LEU A 34 -26.24 14.09 -28.29
C LEU A 34 -27.21 13.71 -29.41
N GLU A 35 -26.78 12.90 -30.40
CA GLU A 35 -27.58 12.53 -31.56
C GLU A 35 -28.58 11.41 -31.27
N GLY A 36 -28.24 10.49 -30.34
CA GLY A 36 -29.15 9.50 -29.82
C GLY A 36 -30.29 10.10 -28.97
N ARG A 37 -30.27 11.44 -28.74
CA ARG A 37 -31.22 12.15 -27.89
C ARG A 37 -31.39 11.47 -26.53
N VAL A 38 -30.26 11.13 -25.91
CA VAL A 38 -30.27 10.54 -24.57
C VAL A 38 -30.86 11.58 -23.62
N VAL A 39 -31.94 11.20 -22.98
CA VAL A 39 -32.59 12.03 -21.96
C VAL A 39 -31.66 12.20 -20.79
N GLU A 40 -31.60 13.41 -20.23
CA GLU A 40 -30.91 13.65 -18.98
C GLU A 40 -31.39 12.68 -17.90
N HIS A 41 -30.47 11.99 -17.25
CA HIS A 41 -30.78 10.96 -16.26
C HIS A 41 -29.71 10.98 -15.15
N ASP A 42 -29.71 9.98 -14.29
CA ASP A 42 -28.80 9.85 -13.15
C ASP A 42 -27.31 10.00 -13.49
N ARG A 43 -26.90 9.68 -14.74
CA ARG A 43 -25.49 9.71 -15.18
C ARG A 43 -25.13 10.81 -16.17
N VAL A 44 -26.06 11.58 -16.68
CA VAL A 44 -25.78 12.63 -17.69
C VAL A 44 -26.47 13.92 -17.30
N GLU A 45 -25.73 15.01 -17.33
CA GLU A 45 -26.21 16.36 -17.07
C GLU A 45 -25.82 17.32 -18.20
N TYR A 46 -26.78 18.05 -18.76
CA TYR A 46 -26.54 19.07 -19.79
C TYR A 46 -26.57 20.47 -19.17
N LYS A 47 -25.63 21.33 -19.56
CA LYS A 47 -25.55 22.72 -19.13
C LYS A 47 -25.37 23.63 -20.33
N THR A 48 -26.24 24.64 -20.45
CA THR A 48 -26.17 25.58 -21.59
C THR A 48 -24.86 26.37 -21.61
N GLY A 49 -24.32 26.71 -20.43
CA GLY A 49 -23.05 27.44 -20.29
C GLY A 49 -22.42 27.21 -18.93
N TRP A 50 -21.36 27.97 -18.66
CA TRP A 50 -20.64 27.88 -17.41
C TRP A 50 -21.43 28.51 -16.25
N ASN A 51 -21.88 27.67 -15.34
CA ASN A 51 -22.47 28.07 -14.06
C ASN A 51 -21.67 27.40 -12.93
N PRO A 52 -20.73 28.10 -12.29
CA PRO A 52 -19.83 27.51 -11.32
C PRO A 52 -20.53 26.79 -10.17
N ASN A 53 -21.57 27.40 -9.59
CA ASN A 53 -22.25 26.81 -8.43
C ASN A 53 -22.90 25.47 -8.79
N ASP A 54 -23.75 25.43 -9.81
CA ASP A 54 -24.49 24.22 -10.20
C ASP A 54 -23.54 23.11 -10.66
N ILE A 55 -22.50 23.49 -11.43
CA ILE A 55 -21.57 22.49 -11.97
C ILE A 55 -20.71 21.88 -10.86
N ILE A 56 -20.24 22.67 -9.88
CA ILE A 56 -19.48 22.14 -8.75
C ILE A 56 -20.34 21.26 -7.86
N HIS A 57 -21.61 21.61 -7.66
CA HIS A 57 -22.55 20.75 -6.94
C HIS A 57 -22.77 19.41 -7.67
N SER A 58 -22.94 19.44 -9.00
CA SER A 58 -23.09 18.23 -9.80
C SER A 58 -21.82 17.38 -9.81
N ILE A 59 -20.62 17.99 -9.89
CA ILE A 59 -19.34 17.27 -9.75
C ILE A 59 -19.27 16.56 -8.39
N CYS A 60 -19.62 17.28 -7.30
CA CYS A 60 -19.63 16.69 -5.96
C CYS A 60 -20.66 15.55 -5.83
N ALA A 61 -21.85 15.73 -6.42
CA ALA A 61 -22.90 14.73 -6.40
C ALA A 61 -22.51 13.45 -7.17
N PHE A 62 -21.90 13.59 -8.35
CA PHE A 62 -21.34 12.46 -9.09
C PHE A 62 -20.19 11.78 -8.35
N ALA A 63 -19.34 12.54 -7.65
CA ALA A 63 -18.30 11.96 -6.81
C ALA A 63 -18.88 11.15 -5.64
N ASN A 64 -19.98 11.58 -5.05
CA ASN A 64 -20.71 10.85 -4.01
C ASN A 64 -21.42 9.61 -4.55
N ASP A 65 -21.83 9.63 -5.83
CA ASP A 65 -22.42 8.49 -6.53
C ASP A 65 -23.48 7.76 -5.70
N TYR A 66 -24.46 8.52 -5.20
CA TYR A 66 -25.44 8.05 -4.23
C TYR A 66 -26.15 6.78 -4.67
N ASP A 67 -26.56 6.70 -5.94
CA ASP A 67 -27.29 5.56 -6.53
C ASP A 67 -26.40 4.43 -7.06
N ASN A 68 -25.08 4.45 -6.81
CA ASN A 68 -24.11 3.45 -7.28
C ASN A 68 -24.06 3.30 -8.82
N SER A 69 -24.21 4.40 -9.54
CA SER A 69 -24.19 4.46 -11.01
C SER A 69 -22.77 4.57 -11.61
N ASN A 70 -21.71 4.47 -10.80
CA ASN A 70 -20.31 4.70 -11.18
C ASN A 70 -19.99 6.13 -11.64
N GLY A 71 -20.68 7.12 -11.07
CA GLY A 71 -20.51 8.52 -11.42
C GLY A 71 -21.24 8.94 -12.69
N GLY A 72 -20.84 10.04 -13.32
CA GLY A 72 -21.58 10.57 -14.47
C GLY A 72 -20.82 11.60 -15.29
N TYR A 73 -21.51 12.17 -16.24
CA TYR A 73 -20.99 13.09 -17.22
C TYR A 73 -21.69 14.44 -17.15
N ILE A 74 -20.96 15.52 -17.23
CA ILE A 74 -21.51 16.88 -17.39
C ILE A 74 -21.05 17.40 -18.75
N VAL A 75 -22.00 17.83 -19.59
CA VAL A 75 -21.70 18.40 -20.91
C VAL A 75 -22.10 19.87 -20.93
N ILE A 76 -21.11 20.77 -20.97
CA ILE A 76 -21.29 22.20 -20.99
C ILE A 76 -21.31 22.70 -22.44
N GLY A 77 -22.24 23.58 -22.77
CA GLY A 77 -22.51 24.07 -24.12
C GLY A 77 -23.74 23.43 -24.77
N VAL A 78 -24.52 22.68 -23.99
CA VAL A 78 -25.74 22.00 -24.47
C VAL A 78 -26.95 22.55 -23.71
N LYS A 79 -27.88 23.17 -24.46
CA LYS A 79 -29.20 23.51 -23.94
C LYS A 79 -30.07 22.25 -23.93
N GLU A 80 -30.81 22.03 -22.84
CA GLU A 80 -31.77 20.95 -22.73
C GLU A 80 -33.22 21.49 -22.71
N GLU A 81 -34.16 20.71 -23.23
CA GLU A 81 -35.59 20.87 -23.07
C GLU A 81 -36.22 19.50 -22.79
N ASN A 82 -36.92 19.36 -21.65
CA ASN A 82 -37.48 18.11 -21.15
C ASN A 82 -36.41 16.99 -21.04
N GLY A 83 -35.19 17.35 -20.58
CA GLY A 83 -34.06 16.44 -20.46
C GLY A 83 -33.36 16.08 -21.77
N MET A 84 -33.79 16.60 -22.91
CA MET A 84 -33.19 16.29 -24.21
C MET A 84 -32.33 17.43 -24.74
N PRO A 85 -31.19 17.14 -25.38
CA PRO A 85 -30.36 18.14 -26.01
C PRO A 85 -31.10 18.83 -27.18
N VAL A 86 -31.03 20.15 -27.21
CA VAL A 86 -31.65 21.00 -28.24
C VAL A 86 -30.59 21.44 -29.27
N PHE A 87 -30.93 21.30 -30.55
CA PHE A 87 -30.10 21.74 -31.67
C PHE A 87 -30.64 23.02 -32.32
N PRO A 88 -29.76 23.92 -32.80
CA PRO A 88 -28.31 23.86 -32.75
C PRO A 88 -27.79 23.98 -31.31
N LEU A 89 -26.60 23.37 -31.04
CA LEU A 89 -25.99 23.42 -29.71
C LEU A 89 -25.60 24.87 -29.38
N ALA A 90 -25.75 25.27 -28.12
CA ALA A 90 -25.38 26.62 -27.67
C ALA A 90 -23.86 26.85 -27.77
N GLY A 91 -23.09 25.82 -27.39
CA GLY A 91 -21.63 25.84 -27.41
C GLY A 91 -21.00 26.86 -26.44
N VAL A 92 -19.71 26.71 -26.24
CA VAL A 92 -18.84 27.62 -25.49
C VAL A 92 -17.91 28.34 -26.49
N GLN A 93 -17.71 29.65 -26.33
CA GLN A 93 -16.81 30.40 -27.19
C GLN A 93 -15.37 30.06 -26.90
N LYS A 94 -14.51 30.09 -27.94
CA LYS A 94 -13.11 29.70 -27.82
C LYS A 94 -12.35 30.56 -26.79
N GLU A 95 -12.68 31.82 -26.69
CA GLU A 95 -12.07 32.81 -25.79
C GLU A 95 -12.37 32.54 -24.31
N GLU A 96 -13.45 31.82 -24.01
CA GLU A 96 -13.88 31.49 -22.65
C GLU A 96 -13.25 30.19 -22.13
N LEU A 97 -12.72 29.32 -23.03
CA LEU A 97 -12.27 27.99 -22.68
C LEU A 97 -11.20 27.95 -21.59
N ASP A 98 -10.15 28.75 -21.75
CA ASP A 98 -9.02 28.78 -20.81
C ASP A 98 -9.46 29.28 -19.42
N SER A 99 -10.34 30.30 -19.38
CA SER A 99 -10.89 30.81 -18.13
C SER A 99 -11.73 29.78 -17.42
N ILE A 100 -12.62 29.09 -18.14
CA ILE A 100 -13.49 28.04 -17.58
C ILE A 100 -12.65 26.87 -17.06
N GLN A 101 -11.61 26.45 -17.79
CA GLN A 101 -10.71 25.38 -17.31
C GLN A 101 -10.02 25.74 -15.99
N GLN A 102 -9.50 26.96 -15.91
CA GLN A 102 -8.84 27.44 -14.68
C GLN A 102 -9.82 27.53 -13.52
N GLU A 103 -11.03 28.02 -13.76
CA GLU A 103 -12.07 28.12 -12.74
C GLU A 103 -12.55 26.75 -12.27
N ILE A 104 -12.75 25.77 -13.17
CA ILE A 104 -13.08 24.39 -12.79
C ILE A 104 -12.02 23.85 -11.83
N PHE A 105 -10.75 23.97 -12.19
CA PHE A 105 -9.66 23.50 -11.34
C PHE A 105 -9.62 24.22 -9.99
N GLN A 106 -9.81 25.53 -9.98
CA GLN A 106 -9.83 26.35 -8.76
C GLN A 106 -10.97 25.95 -7.83
N TYR A 107 -12.19 25.83 -8.36
CA TYR A 107 -13.38 25.53 -7.55
C TYR A 107 -13.43 24.05 -7.11
N CYS A 108 -12.93 23.13 -7.91
CA CYS A 108 -12.79 21.72 -7.51
C CYS A 108 -11.85 21.54 -6.32
N ASN A 109 -10.87 22.42 -6.11
CA ASN A 109 -10.04 22.40 -4.89
C ASN A 109 -10.83 22.77 -3.62
N MET A 110 -12.05 23.29 -3.73
CA MET A 110 -12.92 23.57 -2.58
C MET A 110 -13.82 22.37 -2.20
N ILE A 111 -13.80 21.31 -3.00
CA ILE A 111 -14.47 20.03 -2.67
C ILE A 111 -13.62 19.30 -1.63
N VAL A 112 -14.25 18.80 -0.59
CA VAL A 112 -13.59 18.11 0.54
C VAL A 112 -14.23 16.72 0.75
N PRO A 113 -13.45 15.64 0.72
CA PRO A 113 -12.05 15.54 0.25
C PRO A 113 -11.86 16.06 -1.17
N ARG A 114 -10.62 16.42 -1.53
CA ARG A 114 -10.32 16.98 -2.85
C ARG A 114 -10.76 16.03 -3.97
N TYR A 115 -11.48 16.58 -4.96
CA TYR A 115 -11.94 15.83 -6.11
C TYR A 115 -11.82 16.67 -7.39
N ILE A 116 -11.29 16.10 -8.45
CA ILE A 116 -11.11 16.77 -9.76
C ILE A 116 -11.61 15.81 -10.84
N PRO A 117 -12.61 16.20 -11.65
CA PRO A 117 -13.10 15.40 -12.77
C PRO A 117 -12.06 15.35 -13.90
N ARG A 118 -12.18 14.38 -14.78
CA ARG A 118 -11.47 14.41 -16.06
C ARG A 118 -12.20 15.31 -17.03
N MET A 119 -11.47 16.21 -17.70
CA MET A 119 -12.04 17.22 -18.59
C MET A 119 -11.51 17.09 -20.00
N GLU A 120 -12.40 17.25 -20.97
CA GLU A 120 -12.06 17.33 -22.39
C GLU A 120 -12.83 18.45 -23.07
N ILE A 121 -12.19 19.09 -24.05
CA ILE A 121 -12.77 20.12 -24.90
C ILE A 121 -12.92 19.55 -26.29
N VAL A 122 -14.15 19.58 -26.81
CA VAL A 122 -14.49 19.00 -28.10
C VAL A 122 -15.06 20.06 -29.01
N ASN A 123 -14.51 20.18 -30.21
CA ASN A 123 -15.14 20.95 -31.29
C ASN A 123 -16.13 20.02 -32.01
N TYR A 124 -17.41 20.20 -31.73
CA TYR A 124 -18.46 19.35 -32.30
C TYR A 124 -18.75 19.73 -33.75
N LYS A 125 -18.55 18.78 -34.68
CA LYS A 125 -18.77 18.91 -36.13
C LYS A 125 -18.06 20.12 -36.77
N ASN A 126 -16.87 20.47 -36.28
CA ASN A 126 -16.09 21.62 -36.76
C ASN A 126 -16.86 22.96 -36.75
N SER A 127 -17.72 23.13 -35.75
CA SER A 127 -18.43 24.40 -35.49
C SER A 127 -17.46 25.48 -34.96
N GLU A 128 -17.90 26.72 -34.93
CA GLU A 128 -17.12 27.80 -34.30
C GLU A 128 -17.15 27.72 -32.76
N THR A 129 -18.01 26.89 -32.21
CA THR A 129 -18.21 26.71 -30.76
C THR A 129 -17.71 25.37 -30.28
N TYR A 130 -17.44 25.28 -28.99
CA TYR A 130 -16.88 24.10 -28.33
C TYR A 130 -17.82 23.56 -27.27
N LEU A 131 -17.66 22.30 -26.94
CA LEU A 131 -18.27 21.65 -25.79
C LEU A 131 -17.19 21.31 -24.77
N ILE A 132 -17.48 21.52 -23.49
CA ILE A 132 -16.64 21.04 -22.39
C ILE A 132 -17.31 19.82 -21.80
N TYR A 133 -16.58 18.74 -21.77
CA TYR A 133 -17.03 17.44 -21.33
C TYR A 133 -16.30 17.05 -20.04
N LEU A 134 -17.04 16.85 -18.96
CA LEU A 134 -16.50 16.45 -17.66
C LEU A 134 -16.93 15.02 -17.36
N TRP A 135 -15.96 14.11 -17.25
CA TRP A 135 -16.19 12.79 -16.70
C TRP A 135 -15.92 12.81 -15.19
N CYS A 136 -16.97 12.56 -14.40
CA CYS A 136 -16.96 12.56 -12.95
C CYS A 136 -17.15 11.13 -12.45
N PRO A 137 -16.09 10.29 -12.38
CA PRO A 137 -16.21 8.94 -11.82
C PRO A 137 -16.63 8.98 -10.36
N ALA A 138 -17.28 7.92 -9.87
CA ALA A 138 -17.55 7.77 -8.44
C ALA A 138 -16.26 7.93 -7.63
N GLY A 139 -16.31 8.70 -6.56
CA GLY A 139 -15.15 8.91 -5.68
C GLY A 139 -14.97 7.74 -4.71
N ASP A 140 -13.76 7.57 -4.23
CA ASP A 140 -13.37 6.48 -3.31
C ASP A 140 -13.05 6.95 -1.88
N SER A 141 -12.87 8.27 -1.71
CA SER A 141 -12.43 8.88 -0.45
C SER A 141 -13.52 9.70 0.24
N GLY A 142 -14.77 9.59 -0.20
CA GLY A 142 -15.91 10.34 0.32
C GLY A 142 -16.32 9.96 1.76
N PRO A 143 -17.46 10.48 2.22
CA PRO A 143 -18.40 11.32 1.45
C PRO A 143 -17.85 12.72 1.18
N TYR A 144 -18.13 13.22 -0.04
CA TYR A 144 -17.65 14.51 -0.53
C TYR A 144 -18.60 15.64 -0.19
N GLN A 145 -18.02 16.80 0.12
CA GLN A 145 -18.73 18.05 0.37
C GLN A 145 -18.26 19.13 -0.58
N ALA A 146 -19.17 20.01 -1.02
CA ALA A 146 -18.81 21.22 -1.72
C ALA A 146 -19.47 22.43 -1.04
N PRO A 147 -18.90 23.66 -1.19
CA PRO A 147 -19.49 24.86 -0.64
C PRO A 147 -20.89 25.13 -1.21
N GLN A 148 -21.76 25.72 -0.40
CA GLN A 148 -23.10 26.17 -0.82
C GLN A 148 -23.01 27.16 -2.00
N SER A 149 -21.95 27.98 -2.06
CA SER A 149 -21.64 28.78 -3.23
C SER A 149 -20.13 28.97 -3.38
N VAL A 150 -19.65 28.85 -4.63
CA VAL A 150 -18.24 29.09 -5.01
C VAL A 150 -18.08 30.44 -5.71
N TYR A 151 -19.18 30.98 -6.26
CA TYR A 151 -19.23 32.21 -7.02
C TYR A 151 -20.47 33.04 -6.69
N SER A 152 -20.35 34.38 -6.72
CA SER A 152 -21.46 35.30 -6.49
C SER A 152 -21.73 36.17 -7.72
N VAL A 153 -22.88 36.03 -8.34
CA VAL A 153 -23.31 36.71 -9.55
C VAL A 153 -23.50 38.24 -9.36
N LYS A 154 -23.74 38.71 -8.12
CA LYS A 154 -24.08 40.13 -7.84
C LYS A 154 -23.19 40.80 -6.80
N GLY A 155 -21.97 40.28 -6.57
CA GLY A 155 -21.07 40.85 -5.54
C GLY A 155 -21.57 40.61 -4.10
N GLY A 156 -22.52 39.67 -3.92
CA GLY A 156 -23.01 39.24 -2.60
C GLY A 156 -21.96 38.40 -1.86
N LYS A 157 -22.24 38.11 -0.61
CA LYS A 157 -21.39 37.25 0.22
C LYS A 157 -21.43 35.81 -0.30
N ILE A 158 -20.25 35.21 -0.56
CA ILE A 158 -20.14 33.80 -0.91
C ILE A 158 -20.36 32.96 0.36
N ASP A 159 -21.28 32.01 0.31
CA ASP A 159 -21.52 31.05 1.39
C ASP A 159 -20.61 29.83 1.21
N LYS A 160 -19.56 29.77 2.03
CA LYS A 160 -18.56 28.68 2.02
C LYS A 160 -18.94 27.51 2.92
N SER A 161 -20.17 27.47 3.48
CA SER A 161 -20.62 26.33 4.26
C SER A 161 -20.62 25.06 3.39
N LEU A 162 -19.96 23.99 3.89
CA LEU A 162 -19.86 22.75 3.18
C LEU A 162 -21.14 21.94 3.29
N LYS A 163 -21.61 21.41 2.18
CA LYS A 163 -22.79 20.56 2.05
C LYS A 163 -22.46 19.27 1.32
N TYR A 164 -23.14 18.20 1.69
CA TYR A 164 -23.12 16.95 0.93
C TYR A 164 -24.10 17.08 -0.23
N TRP A 165 -23.61 16.94 -1.45
CA TRP A 165 -24.44 16.97 -2.65
C TRP A 165 -24.65 15.57 -3.18
N ILE A 166 -25.87 15.23 -3.53
CA ILE A 166 -26.29 13.96 -4.11
C ILE A 166 -27.11 14.19 -5.37
N ARG A 167 -27.25 13.16 -6.19
CA ARG A 167 -28.03 13.20 -7.41
C ARG A 167 -28.99 12.01 -7.47
N PRO A 168 -30.09 12.02 -6.72
CA PRO A 168 -31.14 11.04 -6.89
C PRO A 168 -31.84 11.27 -8.23
N ALA A 169 -31.85 10.25 -9.09
CA ALA A 169 -32.31 10.31 -10.48
C ALA A 169 -31.56 11.40 -11.29
N SER A 170 -32.22 12.49 -11.71
CA SER A 170 -31.63 13.54 -12.56
C SER A 170 -31.44 14.88 -11.86
N LEU A 171 -31.72 15.00 -10.56
CA LEU A 171 -31.67 16.27 -9.82
C LEU A 171 -30.52 16.31 -8.83
N THR A 172 -29.63 17.30 -8.96
CA THR A 172 -28.60 17.58 -7.96
C THR A 172 -29.18 18.40 -6.80
N THR A 173 -29.08 17.88 -5.57
CA THR A 173 -29.63 18.50 -4.35
C THR A 173 -28.69 18.31 -3.16
N ASP A 174 -28.82 19.14 -2.10
CA ASP A 174 -28.13 18.89 -0.85
C ASP A 174 -28.79 17.72 -0.10
N ALA A 175 -27.93 16.84 0.45
CA ALA A 175 -28.39 15.63 1.13
C ALA A 175 -29.00 15.95 2.48
N LYS A 176 -30.10 15.27 2.83
CA LYS A 176 -30.73 15.30 4.14
C LYS A 176 -29.96 14.42 5.13
N GLN A 177 -30.31 14.49 6.41
CA GLN A 177 -29.58 13.82 7.48
C GLN A 177 -29.55 12.28 7.34
N ASP A 178 -30.62 11.67 6.86
CA ASP A 178 -30.73 10.25 6.56
C ASP A 178 -29.84 9.86 5.36
N GLU A 179 -29.90 10.62 4.28
CA GLU A 179 -29.06 10.44 3.08
C GLU A 179 -27.58 10.64 3.38
N ILE A 180 -27.22 11.57 4.28
CA ILE A 180 -25.85 11.74 4.76
C ILE A 180 -25.38 10.49 5.52
N SER A 181 -26.24 9.90 6.36
CA SER A 181 -25.92 8.65 7.06
C SER A 181 -25.68 7.50 6.07
N GLU A 182 -26.51 7.39 5.04
CA GLU A 182 -26.33 6.39 3.98
C GLU A 182 -25.03 6.60 3.19
N LEU A 183 -24.66 7.86 2.89
CA LEU A 183 -23.36 8.16 2.29
C LEU A 183 -22.19 7.69 3.16
N TYR A 184 -22.23 7.96 4.47
CA TYR A 184 -21.20 7.48 5.39
C TYR A 184 -21.16 5.95 5.44
N ASP A 185 -22.28 5.28 5.44
CA ASP A 185 -22.34 3.82 5.40
C ASP A 185 -21.77 3.27 4.08
N LYS A 186 -22.14 3.89 2.94
CA LYS A 186 -21.60 3.55 1.62
C LYS A 186 -20.07 3.66 1.62
N PHE A 187 -19.51 4.80 2.00
CA PHE A 187 -18.06 5.02 1.97
C PHE A 187 -17.29 4.22 3.03
N ASN A 188 -17.94 3.77 4.09
CA ASN A 188 -17.35 2.94 5.14
C ASN A 188 -17.63 1.44 4.96
N SER A 189 -18.59 1.04 4.12
CA SER A 189 -19.00 -0.36 3.94
C SER A 189 -17.92 -1.20 3.23
N VAL A 190 -17.19 -0.61 2.27
CA VAL A 190 -16.12 -1.29 1.55
C VAL A 190 -14.78 -0.95 2.20
N PRO A 191 -14.07 -1.93 2.77
CA PRO A 191 -12.72 -1.74 3.30
C PRO A 191 -11.78 -1.14 2.26
N PHE A 192 -10.75 -0.40 2.71
CA PHE A 192 -9.80 0.25 1.78
C PHE A 192 -9.14 -0.75 0.83
N ASP A 193 -8.73 -1.89 1.34
CA ASP A 193 -8.06 -2.95 0.57
C ASP A 193 -8.94 -3.56 -0.52
N ASP A 194 -10.26 -3.50 -0.38
CA ASP A 194 -11.24 -4.05 -1.33
C ASP A 194 -11.75 -3.02 -2.36
N ARG A 195 -11.30 -1.76 -2.28
CA ARG A 195 -11.68 -0.69 -3.22
C ARG A 195 -10.84 -0.72 -4.49
N ILE A 196 -11.43 -0.31 -5.61
CA ILE A 196 -10.73 -0.14 -6.88
C ILE A 196 -9.66 0.96 -6.75
N ASN A 197 -8.44 0.69 -7.20
CA ASN A 197 -7.37 1.67 -7.34
C ASN A 197 -7.39 2.27 -8.74
N ARG A 198 -7.92 3.47 -8.87
CA ARG A 198 -8.09 4.14 -10.18
C ARG A 198 -6.78 4.58 -10.85
N LYS A 199 -5.65 4.52 -10.12
CA LYS A 199 -4.32 4.82 -10.68
C LYS A 199 -3.61 3.56 -11.18
N ALA A 200 -3.95 2.41 -10.62
CA ALA A 200 -3.32 1.15 -10.97
C ALA A 200 -3.70 0.71 -12.39
N ARG A 201 -2.75 0.10 -13.06
CA ARG A 201 -2.88 -0.51 -14.38
C ARG A 201 -2.43 -1.97 -14.28
N ILE A 202 -2.85 -2.79 -15.22
CA ILE A 202 -2.41 -4.19 -15.28
C ILE A 202 -0.88 -4.31 -15.41
N ASP A 203 -0.24 -3.35 -16.06
CA ASP A 203 1.22 -3.29 -16.23
C ASP A 203 1.98 -3.06 -14.90
N ASP A 204 1.30 -2.56 -13.87
CA ASP A 204 1.88 -2.41 -12.54
C ASP A 204 1.97 -3.75 -11.81
N ILE A 205 1.17 -4.73 -12.22
CA ILE A 205 1.10 -6.04 -11.61
C ILE A 205 2.17 -6.96 -12.18
N ARG A 206 2.88 -7.68 -11.31
CA ARG A 206 3.91 -8.64 -11.71
C ARG A 206 3.37 -10.07 -11.62
N ARG A 207 3.23 -10.73 -12.77
CA ARG A 207 2.79 -12.13 -12.86
C ARG A 207 3.59 -13.06 -11.93
N GLY A 208 4.91 -12.86 -11.83
CA GLY A 208 5.77 -13.67 -10.98
C GLY A 208 5.37 -13.65 -9.50
N TYR A 209 4.91 -12.51 -8.97
CA TYR A 209 4.44 -12.43 -7.59
C TYR A 209 3.13 -13.19 -7.35
N ILE A 210 2.23 -13.21 -8.35
CA ILE A 210 0.98 -13.98 -8.26
C ILE A 210 1.32 -15.48 -8.28
N GLU A 211 2.20 -15.90 -9.19
CA GLU A 211 2.62 -17.30 -9.28
C GLU A 211 3.31 -17.78 -7.99
N ASP A 212 4.20 -16.96 -7.42
CA ASP A 212 4.85 -17.26 -6.15
C ASP A 212 3.84 -17.35 -5.00
N PHE A 213 2.86 -16.45 -4.96
CA PHE A 213 1.78 -16.49 -3.98
C PHE A 213 0.93 -17.76 -4.12
N ILE A 214 0.49 -18.10 -5.33
CA ILE A 214 -0.30 -19.32 -5.62
C ILE A 214 0.48 -20.59 -5.24
N ARG A 215 1.79 -20.62 -5.46
CA ARG A 215 2.65 -21.75 -5.02
C ARG A 215 2.73 -21.85 -3.50
N LYS A 216 2.80 -20.72 -2.79
CA LYS A 216 2.83 -20.67 -1.32
C LYS A 216 1.50 -21.06 -0.69
N SER A 217 0.38 -20.66 -1.31
CA SER A 217 -0.97 -20.97 -0.80
C SER A 217 -1.41 -22.42 -1.08
N ASN A 218 -0.59 -23.22 -1.75
CA ASN A 218 -0.96 -24.59 -2.19
C ASN A 218 -2.31 -24.65 -2.93
N SER A 219 -2.66 -23.59 -3.64
CA SER A 219 -3.92 -23.46 -4.39
C SER A 219 -3.99 -24.49 -5.52
N SER A 220 -5.19 -24.96 -5.83
CA SER A 220 -5.44 -25.82 -7.02
C SER A 220 -5.04 -25.16 -8.34
N LEU A 221 -4.99 -23.83 -8.37
CA LEU A 221 -4.56 -23.02 -9.51
C LEU A 221 -3.12 -23.28 -9.96
N ILE A 222 -2.28 -23.93 -9.12
CA ILE A 222 -0.90 -24.31 -9.48
C ILE A 222 -0.86 -25.07 -10.82
N ASN A 223 -1.81 -25.97 -11.05
CA ASN A 223 -1.85 -26.81 -12.26
C ASN A 223 -2.29 -26.04 -13.51
N GLU A 224 -2.92 -24.88 -13.35
CA GLU A 224 -3.49 -24.05 -14.39
C GLU A 224 -2.62 -22.84 -14.74
N LEU A 225 -1.57 -22.55 -13.97
CA LEU A 225 -0.71 -21.38 -14.12
C LEU A 225 -0.19 -21.16 -15.55
N ASN A 226 0.14 -22.24 -16.26
CA ASN A 226 0.67 -22.16 -17.62
C ASN A 226 -0.40 -21.86 -18.68
N ASN A 227 -1.69 -22.03 -18.36
CA ASN A 227 -2.81 -21.90 -19.29
C ASN A 227 -3.63 -20.63 -19.02
N CYS A 228 -3.43 -19.95 -17.88
CA CYS A 228 -4.15 -18.74 -17.51
C CYS A 228 -3.39 -17.48 -17.94
N THR A 229 -4.11 -16.48 -18.38
CA THR A 229 -3.58 -15.14 -18.60
C THR A 229 -3.32 -14.44 -17.26
N LEU A 230 -2.70 -13.26 -17.26
CA LEU A 230 -2.54 -12.45 -16.04
C LEU A 230 -3.91 -12.01 -15.52
N GLU A 231 -4.79 -11.63 -16.43
CA GLU A 231 -6.17 -11.21 -16.15
C GLU A 231 -6.94 -12.33 -15.45
N ASP A 232 -6.89 -13.55 -15.98
CA ASP A 232 -7.56 -14.72 -15.39
C ASP A 232 -7.10 -14.95 -13.95
N LEU A 233 -5.79 -14.81 -13.69
CA LEU A 233 -5.23 -14.99 -12.36
C LEU A 233 -5.68 -13.89 -11.38
N LEU A 234 -5.77 -12.64 -11.84
CA LEU A 234 -6.23 -11.52 -11.02
C LEU A 234 -7.71 -11.66 -10.65
N ILE A 235 -8.53 -12.09 -11.58
CA ILE A 235 -9.96 -12.36 -11.35
C ILE A 235 -10.12 -13.55 -10.39
N ALA A 236 -9.40 -14.64 -10.63
CA ALA A 236 -9.45 -15.83 -9.79
C ALA A 236 -9.02 -15.58 -8.34
N GLN A 237 -8.10 -14.61 -8.12
CA GLN A 237 -7.70 -14.15 -6.78
C GLN A 237 -8.65 -13.06 -6.23
N GLU A 238 -9.68 -12.68 -6.97
CA GLU A 238 -10.63 -11.61 -6.62
C GLU A 238 -9.94 -10.28 -6.26
N VAL A 239 -8.85 -9.95 -6.94
CA VAL A 239 -8.06 -8.71 -6.74
C VAL A 239 -8.27 -7.69 -7.85
N ALA A 240 -9.07 -8.04 -8.83
CA ALA A 240 -9.53 -7.16 -9.89
C ALA A 240 -10.96 -7.51 -10.32
N ASP A 241 -11.65 -6.52 -10.86
CA ASP A 241 -12.98 -6.66 -11.42
C ASP A 241 -12.92 -6.49 -12.95
N GLU A 242 -13.60 -7.37 -13.66
CA GLU A 242 -13.77 -7.23 -15.10
C GLU A 242 -14.85 -6.20 -15.39
N THR A 243 -14.53 -5.22 -16.21
CA THR A 243 -15.50 -4.25 -16.73
C THR A 243 -15.63 -4.40 -18.24
N ASP A 244 -16.63 -3.77 -18.84
CA ASP A 244 -16.86 -3.86 -20.30
C ASP A 244 -15.65 -3.42 -21.15
N THR A 245 -14.65 -2.75 -20.55
CA THR A 245 -13.56 -2.12 -21.31
C THR A 245 -12.17 -2.37 -20.77
N GLU A 246 -12.02 -2.58 -19.46
CA GLU A 246 -10.72 -2.69 -18.78
C GLU A 246 -10.87 -3.58 -17.55
N LEU A 247 -9.74 -4.00 -16.99
CA LEU A 247 -9.68 -4.66 -15.69
C LEU A 247 -9.46 -3.59 -14.60
N ASP A 248 -10.41 -3.43 -13.72
CA ASP A 248 -10.31 -2.54 -12.57
C ASP A 248 -9.58 -3.23 -11.41
N ILE A 249 -8.35 -2.82 -11.14
CA ILE A 249 -7.52 -3.42 -10.09
C ILE A 249 -7.90 -2.84 -8.74
N ARG A 250 -8.15 -3.71 -7.76
CA ARG A 250 -8.40 -3.32 -6.38
C ARG A 250 -7.11 -2.98 -5.64
N ASN A 251 -7.20 -2.20 -4.56
CA ASN A 251 -6.05 -1.87 -3.72
C ASN A 251 -5.33 -3.14 -3.21
N ILE A 252 -6.07 -4.22 -2.94
CA ILE A 252 -5.47 -5.49 -2.54
C ILE A 252 -4.57 -6.08 -3.63
N GLY A 253 -4.93 -5.95 -4.91
CA GLY A 253 -4.09 -6.37 -6.03
C GLY A 253 -2.79 -5.59 -6.09
N VAL A 254 -2.86 -4.27 -5.88
CA VAL A 254 -1.68 -3.41 -5.78
C VAL A 254 -0.79 -3.83 -4.62
N LEU A 255 -1.36 -3.99 -3.42
CA LEU A 255 -0.62 -4.34 -2.20
C LEU A 255 0.05 -5.72 -2.28
N MET A 256 -0.57 -6.68 -2.96
CA MET A 256 -0.11 -8.07 -2.99
C MET A 256 0.80 -8.42 -4.16
N PHE A 257 0.70 -7.69 -5.30
CA PHE A 257 1.31 -8.16 -6.55
C PHE A 257 2.07 -7.09 -7.35
N THR A 258 2.31 -5.90 -6.76
CA THR A 258 3.07 -4.81 -7.38
C THR A 258 4.50 -4.78 -6.83
N GLU A 259 5.47 -4.44 -7.69
CA GLU A 259 6.88 -4.29 -7.30
C GLU A 259 7.13 -3.03 -6.47
N HIS A 260 6.33 -1.98 -6.70
CA HIS A 260 6.42 -0.69 -6.02
C HIS A 260 5.03 -0.22 -5.55
N PRO A 261 4.39 -0.93 -4.61
CA PRO A 261 3.05 -0.55 -4.14
C PRO A 261 3.02 0.86 -3.53
N GLU A 262 4.11 1.33 -2.94
CA GLU A 262 4.25 2.67 -2.34
C GLU A 262 4.08 3.82 -3.34
N LYS A 263 4.29 3.58 -4.64
CA LYS A 263 4.04 4.58 -5.70
C LYS A 263 2.55 4.84 -5.94
N LEU A 264 1.72 3.83 -5.71
CA LEU A 264 0.27 3.89 -5.90
C LEU A 264 -0.47 4.08 -4.58
N ILE A 265 0.06 3.51 -3.49
CA ILE A 265 -0.46 3.58 -2.12
C ILE A 265 0.70 4.02 -1.22
N PRO A 266 0.88 5.33 -0.99
CA PRO A 266 1.93 5.84 -0.10
C PRO A 266 1.87 5.15 1.27
N GLY A 267 3.00 4.85 1.86
CA GLY A 267 3.05 4.09 3.12
C GLY A 267 2.87 2.57 2.99
N ALA A 268 2.73 2.01 1.76
CA ALA A 268 2.70 0.57 1.52
C ALA A 268 4.11 -0.04 1.49
N TYR A 269 4.91 0.24 2.52
CA TYR A 269 6.26 -0.31 2.73
C TYR A 269 6.53 -0.48 4.21
N ILE A 270 7.60 -1.21 4.54
CA ILE A 270 8.10 -1.36 5.90
C ILE A 270 9.45 -0.68 5.97
N GLU A 271 9.65 0.16 6.98
CA GLU A 271 10.92 0.79 7.30
C GLU A 271 11.50 0.17 8.56
N LEU A 272 12.79 -0.15 8.52
CA LEU A 272 13.51 -0.69 9.66
C LEU A 272 14.69 0.21 9.97
N ILE A 273 14.74 0.69 11.22
CA ILE A 273 15.83 1.52 11.74
C ILE A 273 16.47 0.78 12.90
N ARG A 274 17.76 0.55 12.82
CA ARG A 274 18.53 -0.08 13.89
C ARG A 274 19.46 0.92 14.52
N PHE A 275 19.25 1.17 15.80
CA PHE A 275 20.07 2.02 16.65
C PHE A 275 21.09 1.19 17.44
N ASN A 276 22.28 1.75 17.67
CA ASN A 276 23.32 1.14 18.50
C ASN A 276 23.21 1.56 19.97
N THR A 277 22.13 2.25 20.34
CA THR A 277 21.85 2.82 21.67
C THR A 277 20.50 2.34 22.20
N LYS A 278 20.20 2.65 23.47
CA LYS A 278 18.87 2.39 24.07
C LYS A 278 17.84 3.45 23.71
N ASP A 279 18.29 4.56 23.18
CA ASP A 279 17.47 5.72 22.88
C ASP A 279 17.85 6.30 21.52
N ALA A 280 16.86 6.67 20.71
CA ALA A 280 17.06 7.28 19.39
C ALA A 280 17.76 8.64 19.48
N GLU A 281 17.57 9.38 20.58
CA GLU A 281 18.19 10.70 20.78
C GLU A 281 19.70 10.62 21.14
N ALA A 282 20.16 9.44 21.53
CA ALA A 282 21.54 9.25 22.01
C ALA A 282 22.56 8.97 20.91
N SER A 283 22.16 8.78 19.65
CA SER A 283 23.10 8.43 18.56
C SER A 283 22.62 8.90 17.20
N ASP A 284 23.52 9.57 16.49
CA ASP A 284 23.39 9.88 15.06
C ASP A 284 23.79 8.67 14.17
N ASP A 285 24.21 7.55 14.77
CA ASP A 285 24.65 6.34 14.07
C ASP A 285 23.54 5.27 14.08
N PHE A 286 22.87 5.13 12.95
CA PHE A 286 21.82 4.13 12.73
C PHE A 286 21.93 3.47 11.36
N ILE A 287 21.37 2.29 11.23
CA ILE A 287 21.23 1.57 9.96
C ILE A 287 19.75 1.60 9.58
N GLU A 288 19.49 2.16 8.41
CA GLU A 288 18.14 2.21 7.83
C GLU A 288 18.01 1.18 6.71
N LYS A 289 16.87 0.52 6.65
CA LYS A 289 16.52 -0.41 5.58
C LYS A 289 15.03 -0.33 5.25
N THR A 290 14.72 -0.15 3.97
CA THR A 290 13.33 -0.15 3.47
C THR A 290 13.02 -1.48 2.79
N PHE A 291 11.87 -2.07 3.10
CA PHE A 291 11.33 -3.25 2.43
C PHE A 291 10.15 -2.83 1.56
N THR A 292 10.30 -3.03 0.26
CA THR A 292 9.29 -2.71 -0.78
C THR A 292 8.81 -3.98 -1.48
N GLY A 293 7.89 -3.85 -2.44
CA GLY A 293 7.28 -5.00 -3.13
C GLY A 293 5.98 -5.45 -2.46
N PRO A 294 5.47 -6.64 -2.79
CA PRO A 294 4.27 -7.19 -2.19
C PRO A 294 4.32 -7.20 -0.66
N ILE A 295 3.25 -6.75 0.01
CA ILE A 295 3.28 -6.60 1.48
C ILE A 295 3.57 -7.92 2.23
N TRP A 296 3.13 -9.07 1.70
CA TRP A 296 3.46 -10.37 2.25
C TRP A 296 4.95 -10.68 2.16
N LYS A 297 5.60 -10.26 1.06
CA LYS A 297 7.04 -10.42 0.87
C LYS A 297 7.82 -9.44 1.77
N GLN A 298 7.37 -8.20 1.92
CA GLN A 298 7.95 -7.23 2.85
C GLN A 298 8.02 -7.79 4.27
N VAL A 299 6.91 -8.41 4.74
CA VAL A 299 6.85 -9.06 6.07
C VAL A 299 7.89 -10.18 6.16
N MET A 300 7.95 -11.07 5.17
CA MET A 300 8.91 -12.18 5.16
C MET A 300 10.35 -11.69 5.14
N ASP A 301 10.67 -10.74 4.26
CA ASP A 301 12.03 -10.19 4.11
C ASP A 301 12.49 -9.44 5.38
N ALA A 302 11.59 -8.69 6.04
CA ALA A 302 11.88 -8.01 7.30
C ALA A 302 12.11 -9.02 8.44
N LEU A 303 11.27 -10.06 8.54
CA LEU A 303 11.44 -11.12 9.53
C LEU A 303 12.71 -11.93 9.31
N ASP A 304 13.05 -12.24 8.06
CA ASP A 304 14.30 -12.92 7.71
C ASP A 304 15.51 -12.07 8.05
N TYR A 305 15.45 -10.75 7.81
CA TYR A 305 16.50 -9.84 8.26
C TYR A 305 16.66 -9.86 9.78
N ILE A 306 15.58 -9.71 10.55
CA ILE A 306 15.61 -9.73 12.01
C ILE A 306 16.12 -11.08 12.52
N LYS A 307 15.66 -12.18 11.97
CA LYS A 307 16.08 -13.54 12.33
C LYS A 307 17.57 -13.75 12.15
N ASN A 308 18.14 -13.25 11.05
CA ASN A 308 19.53 -13.48 10.71
C ASN A 308 20.50 -12.48 11.34
N THR A 309 20.04 -11.29 11.76
CA THR A 309 20.94 -10.21 12.21
C THR A 309 20.71 -9.77 13.66
N VAL A 310 19.54 -10.10 14.23
CA VAL A 310 19.15 -9.62 15.57
C VAL A 310 18.89 -10.77 16.53
N ILE A 311 18.20 -11.85 16.08
CA ILE A 311 17.82 -12.94 16.96
C ILE A 311 19.04 -13.79 17.33
N GLU A 312 19.23 -13.96 18.65
CA GLU A 312 20.29 -14.75 19.25
C GLU A 312 19.71 -15.91 20.07
N GLN A 313 20.39 -17.05 19.99
CA GLN A 313 20.05 -18.23 20.79
C GLN A 313 21.13 -18.49 21.84
N LYS A 314 20.72 -18.72 23.07
CA LYS A 314 21.56 -19.28 24.15
C LYS A 314 21.06 -20.66 24.55
N VAL A 315 21.99 -21.48 25.00
CA VAL A 315 21.72 -22.84 25.48
C VAL A 315 22.18 -22.92 26.94
N GLU A 316 21.26 -23.18 27.85
CA GLU A 316 21.53 -23.32 29.28
C GLU A 316 21.34 -24.77 29.73
N LYS A 317 22.36 -25.32 30.41
CA LYS A 317 22.24 -26.62 31.03
C LYS A 317 21.76 -26.44 32.46
N ILE A 318 20.53 -26.87 32.73
CA ILE A 318 19.99 -26.86 34.08
C ILE A 318 20.56 -28.05 34.83
N GLN A 319 21.19 -27.80 36.00
CA GLN A 319 21.78 -28.84 36.84
C GLN A 319 20.69 -29.80 37.28
N GLY A 320 20.83 -31.11 36.96
CA GLY A 320 19.85 -32.15 37.27
C GLY A 320 18.86 -32.46 36.13
N GLN A 321 18.92 -31.82 34.98
CA GLN A 321 18.16 -32.17 33.78
C GLN A 321 19.06 -32.67 32.66
N ALA A 322 18.64 -33.76 31.98
CA ALA A 322 19.39 -34.35 30.87
C ALA A 322 19.37 -33.45 29.62
N GLU A 323 18.33 -32.65 29.45
CA GLU A 323 18.12 -31.78 28.30
C GLU A 323 18.50 -30.34 28.62
N ALA A 324 19.22 -29.71 27.69
CA ALA A 324 19.54 -28.27 27.76
C ALA A 324 18.35 -27.42 27.29
N VAL A 325 18.03 -26.39 28.02
CA VAL A 325 16.99 -25.44 27.64
C VAL A 325 17.57 -24.44 26.64
N ARG A 326 16.88 -24.26 25.53
CA ARG A 326 17.20 -23.27 24.51
C ARG A 326 16.26 -22.08 24.64
N PHE A 327 16.81 -20.88 24.62
CA PHE A 327 16.02 -19.66 24.68
C PHE A 327 16.66 -18.58 23.79
N TYR A 328 15.84 -17.60 23.44
CA TYR A 328 16.22 -16.55 22.50
C TYR A 328 16.18 -15.18 23.19
N ASN A 329 17.00 -14.23 22.69
CA ASN A 329 16.88 -12.84 23.12
C ASN A 329 15.48 -12.30 22.77
N TYR A 330 14.99 -12.63 21.58
CA TYR A 330 13.62 -12.35 21.12
C TYR A 330 13.02 -13.60 20.50
N PRO A 331 11.85 -14.09 20.96
CA PRO A 331 11.20 -15.24 20.33
C PRO A 331 10.63 -14.86 18.96
N TYR A 332 11.10 -15.52 17.90
CA TYR A 332 10.70 -15.25 16.51
C TYR A 332 9.18 -15.20 16.33
N ASN A 333 8.43 -16.16 16.88
CA ASN A 333 6.97 -16.25 16.71
C ASN A 333 6.22 -15.06 17.32
N ALA A 334 6.77 -14.39 18.33
CA ALA A 334 6.17 -13.18 18.89
C ALA A 334 6.40 -11.96 17.97
N LEU A 335 7.59 -11.84 17.39
CA LEU A 335 7.91 -10.78 16.42
C LEU A 335 7.13 -10.96 15.11
N GLU A 336 7.06 -12.19 14.60
CA GLU A 336 6.23 -12.53 13.43
C GLU A 336 4.79 -12.07 13.63
N GLU A 337 4.16 -12.47 14.73
CA GLU A 337 2.78 -12.10 15.02
C GLU A 337 2.60 -10.60 15.19
N ALA A 338 3.55 -9.91 15.84
CA ALA A 338 3.48 -8.46 16.02
C ALA A 338 3.60 -7.71 14.69
N LEU A 339 4.52 -8.12 13.81
CA LEU A 339 4.71 -7.49 12.50
C LEU A 339 3.55 -7.78 11.55
N VAL A 340 3.08 -9.03 11.49
CA VAL A 340 1.90 -9.40 10.70
C VAL A 340 0.68 -8.59 11.15
N ASN A 341 0.47 -8.44 12.46
CA ASN A 341 -0.62 -7.62 12.99
C ASN A 341 -0.46 -6.14 12.61
N ALA A 342 0.74 -5.58 12.66
CA ALA A 342 1.00 -4.21 12.25
C ALA A 342 0.61 -3.99 10.78
N VAL A 343 1.09 -4.82 9.86
CA VAL A 343 0.78 -4.74 8.42
C VAL A 343 -0.71 -4.99 8.15
N PHE A 344 -1.33 -5.96 8.83
CA PHE A 344 -2.73 -6.30 8.66
C PHE A 344 -3.68 -5.20 9.15
N HIS A 345 -3.35 -4.51 10.25
CA HIS A 345 -4.21 -3.50 10.88
C HIS A 345 -3.86 -2.06 10.51
N LYS A 346 -2.79 -1.84 9.74
CA LYS A 346 -2.42 -0.52 9.22
C LYS A 346 -3.55 0.14 8.43
N SER A 347 -3.65 1.47 8.51
CA SER A 347 -4.45 2.26 7.57
C SER A 347 -3.62 2.59 6.32
N TYR A 348 -3.90 1.94 5.22
CA TYR A 348 -3.26 2.24 3.93
C TYR A 348 -3.78 3.53 3.27
N ARG A 349 -4.63 4.28 3.96
CA ARG A 349 -5.00 5.66 3.57
C ARG A 349 -3.97 6.68 4.04
N GLU A 350 -3.18 6.32 5.05
CA GLU A 350 -2.13 7.13 5.63
C GLU A 350 -0.79 6.84 4.95
N ALA A 351 0.02 7.86 4.80
CA ALA A 351 1.29 7.77 4.07
C ALA A 351 2.43 7.18 4.92
N GLU A 352 2.26 7.14 6.24
CA GLU A 352 3.25 6.62 7.17
C GLU A 352 3.40 5.11 7.01
N PRO A 353 4.64 4.57 6.94
CA PRO A 353 4.87 3.14 6.82
C PRO A 353 4.63 2.40 8.15
N VAL A 354 4.76 1.08 8.14
CA VAL A 354 5.03 0.33 9.37
C VAL A 354 6.51 0.50 9.67
N GLU A 355 6.84 0.99 10.86
CA GLU A 355 8.23 1.18 11.28
C GLU A 355 8.65 0.07 12.25
N ILE A 356 9.85 -0.45 12.07
CA ILE A 356 10.50 -1.37 12.99
C ILE A 356 11.73 -0.65 13.53
N ARG A 357 11.75 -0.36 14.82
CA ARG A 357 12.89 0.27 15.51
C ARG A 357 13.57 -0.77 16.39
N ILE A 358 14.84 -1.01 16.13
CA ILE A 358 15.65 -2.00 16.86
C ILE A 358 16.66 -1.24 17.70
N TYR A 359 16.48 -1.32 19.01
CA TYR A 359 17.41 -0.80 20.01
C TYR A 359 18.26 -1.93 20.60
N VAL A 360 19.25 -1.60 21.43
CA VAL A 360 20.10 -2.62 22.08
C VAL A 360 19.34 -3.52 23.05
N ASP A 361 18.22 -3.06 23.59
CA ASP A 361 17.42 -3.77 24.60
C ASP A 361 15.96 -3.98 24.22
N SER A 362 15.53 -3.52 23.04
CA SER A 362 14.14 -3.68 22.58
C SER A 362 14.00 -3.68 21.07
N ILE A 363 12.89 -4.25 20.61
CA ILE A 363 12.37 -4.10 19.26
C ILE A 363 10.99 -3.46 19.39
N GLU A 364 10.79 -2.37 18.68
CA GLU A 364 9.54 -1.64 18.61
C GLU A 364 8.92 -1.77 17.23
N ILE A 365 7.62 -1.99 17.17
CA ILE A 365 6.86 -2.05 15.91
C ILE A 365 5.75 -1.01 15.99
N LEU A 366 5.93 0.07 15.22
CA LEU A 366 5.05 1.22 15.18
C LEU A 366 4.09 1.11 13.99
N ASN A 367 2.81 1.32 14.24
CA ASN A 367 1.74 1.20 13.26
C ASN A 367 0.77 2.40 13.35
N TYR A 368 0.26 2.85 12.22
CA TYR A 368 -0.69 3.95 12.06
C TYR A 368 -2.01 3.49 11.42
N PRO A 369 -3.18 3.99 11.93
CA PRO A 369 -3.36 4.61 13.23
C PRO A 369 -3.36 3.55 14.34
N GLY A 370 -3.56 3.98 15.58
CA GLY A 370 -3.74 3.10 16.72
C GLY A 370 -5.02 2.26 16.68
N LEU A 371 -5.40 1.72 17.82
CA LEU A 371 -6.55 0.83 17.97
C LEU A 371 -7.87 1.51 17.60
N ALA A 372 -8.76 0.78 16.98
CA ALA A 372 -10.11 1.25 16.71
C ALA A 372 -10.82 1.69 18.01
N LYS A 373 -11.63 2.75 17.95
CA LYS A 373 -12.27 3.39 19.14
C LYS A 373 -13.12 2.43 19.97
N TRP A 374 -13.66 1.37 19.37
CA TRP A 374 -14.47 0.36 20.07
C TRP A 374 -13.64 -0.65 20.87
N ILE A 375 -12.31 -0.70 20.69
CA ILE A 375 -11.41 -1.58 21.43
C ILE A 375 -11.01 -0.90 22.74
N ASN A 376 -11.28 -1.56 23.86
CA ASN A 376 -10.76 -1.12 25.15
C ASN A 376 -9.27 -1.48 25.25
N PHE A 377 -8.41 -0.50 25.56
CA PHE A 377 -6.96 -0.63 25.57
C PHE A 377 -6.46 -1.60 26.64
N ASP A 378 -7.08 -1.61 27.83
CA ASP A 378 -6.67 -2.54 28.89
C ASP A 378 -7.00 -3.98 28.53
N TYR A 379 -8.17 -4.24 27.93
CA TYR A 379 -8.51 -5.57 27.43
C TYR A 379 -7.61 -5.99 26.26
N PHE A 380 -7.17 -5.03 25.44
CA PHE A 380 -6.20 -5.31 24.38
C PHE A 380 -4.87 -5.80 24.97
N LYS A 381 -4.30 -5.08 25.96
CA LYS A 381 -3.04 -5.44 26.63
C LYS A 381 -3.10 -6.83 27.26
N GLU A 382 -4.27 -7.22 27.76
CA GLU A 382 -4.50 -8.55 28.35
C GLU A 382 -4.83 -9.64 27.31
N GLY A 383 -4.93 -9.29 26.03
CA GLY A 383 -5.35 -10.21 24.97
C GLY A 383 -6.83 -10.65 25.03
N LYS A 384 -7.68 -9.86 25.70
CA LYS A 384 -9.10 -10.17 25.94
C LYS A 384 -10.06 -9.48 24.97
N ILE A 385 -9.67 -9.30 23.69
CA ILE A 385 -10.51 -8.68 22.67
C ILE A 385 -11.61 -9.64 22.25
N ARG A 386 -12.87 -9.22 22.35
CA ARG A 386 -14.03 -10.06 21.99
C ARG A 386 -14.62 -9.77 20.60
N GLY A 387 -14.43 -8.56 20.08
CA GLY A 387 -14.95 -8.15 18.77
C GLY A 387 -13.97 -8.46 17.65
N ARG A 388 -14.51 -8.70 16.45
CA ARG A 388 -13.71 -8.92 15.23
C ARG A 388 -14.23 -8.00 14.14
N LYS A 389 -13.64 -6.82 14.02
CA LYS A 389 -13.88 -5.91 12.91
C LYS A 389 -12.51 -5.53 12.33
N TYR A 390 -12.23 -6.02 11.15
CA TYR A 390 -10.93 -5.85 10.50
C TYR A 390 -10.97 -4.64 9.56
N ARG A 391 -9.91 -3.82 9.60
CA ARG A 391 -9.74 -2.65 8.72
C ARG A 391 -9.47 -3.09 7.28
N ASN A 392 -8.65 -4.12 7.11
CA ASN A 392 -8.26 -4.68 5.82
C ASN A 392 -8.68 -6.15 5.74
N ARG A 393 -9.92 -6.39 5.36
CA ARG A 393 -10.47 -7.76 5.35
C ARG A 393 -9.77 -8.65 4.33
N ARG A 394 -9.50 -8.11 3.14
CA ARG A 394 -8.89 -8.88 2.04
C ARG A 394 -7.43 -9.24 2.33
N ILE A 395 -6.65 -8.31 2.90
CA ILE A 395 -5.28 -8.64 3.36
C ILE A 395 -5.30 -9.86 4.29
N GLY A 396 -6.19 -9.86 5.28
CA GLY A 396 -6.27 -10.97 6.20
C GLY A 396 -6.76 -12.28 5.56
N GLU A 397 -7.53 -12.25 4.47
CA GLU A 397 -7.92 -13.44 3.69
C GLU A 397 -6.73 -14.03 2.97
N LEU A 398 -5.99 -13.22 2.23
CA LEU A 398 -4.81 -13.67 1.49
C LEU A 398 -3.65 -14.07 2.41
N PHE A 399 -3.42 -13.34 3.51
CA PHE A 399 -2.40 -13.73 4.49
C PHE A 399 -2.68 -15.09 5.13
N LYS A 400 -3.97 -15.43 5.31
CA LYS A 400 -4.35 -16.78 5.80
C LYS A 400 -4.02 -17.87 4.79
N GLU A 401 -4.14 -17.61 3.49
CA GLU A 401 -3.85 -18.61 2.45
C GLU A 401 -2.38 -19.02 2.41
N ILE A 402 -1.48 -18.16 2.87
CA ILE A 402 -0.03 -18.41 2.94
C ILE A 402 0.47 -18.60 4.38
N ASP A 403 -0.44 -18.92 5.31
CA ASP A 403 -0.16 -19.19 6.72
C ASP A 403 0.50 -18.03 7.50
N LEU A 404 0.46 -16.80 7.00
CA LEU A 404 0.93 -15.61 7.71
C LEU A 404 -0.05 -15.12 8.79
N SER A 405 -1.35 -15.48 8.71
CA SER A 405 -2.38 -15.05 9.68
C SER A 405 -3.40 -16.15 9.92
N GLU A 406 -3.79 -16.37 11.17
CA GLU A 406 -4.83 -17.35 11.52
C GLU A 406 -6.26 -16.80 11.54
N LYS A 407 -6.48 -15.48 11.47
CA LYS A 407 -7.82 -14.81 11.58
C LYS A 407 -8.69 -15.25 12.77
N LYS A 408 -8.11 -15.84 13.81
CA LYS A 408 -8.86 -16.38 14.98
C LYS A 408 -8.98 -15.38 16.14
N GLY A 409 -8.39 -14.17 16.01
CA GLY A 409 -8.30 -13.19 17.11
C GLY A 409 -7.36 -13.67 18.24
N THR A 410 -6.37 -14.47 17.90
CA THR A 410 -5.39 -15.06 18.80
C THR A 410 -4.05 -14.32 18.79
N GLY A 411 -3.91 -13.22 18.03
CA GLY A 411 -2.65 -12.52 17.80
C GLY A 411 -1.99 -12.06 19.11
N ILE A 412 -2.63 -11.17 19.87
CA ILE A 412 -2.08 -10.71 21.15
C ILE A 412 -1.89 -11.85 22.14
N PRO A 413 -2.86 -12.76 22.34
CA PRO A 413 -2.64 -13.97 23.14
C PRO A 413 -1.44 -14.82 22.70
N LYS A 414 -1.15 -14.92 21.38
CA LYS A 414 0.02 -15.65 20.86
C LYS A 414 1.31 -14.93 21.25
N ILE A 415 1.38 -13.60 21.08
CA ILE A 415 2.54 -12.80 21.49
C ILE A 415 2.83 -13.02 22.99
N LEU A 416 1.82 -12.83 23.85
CA LEU A 416 1.93 -13.03 25.29
C LEU A 416 2.42 -14.44 25.64
N ARG A 417 1.88 -15.45 25.00
CA ARG A 417 2.24 -16.86 25.24
C ARG A 417 3.68 -17.17 24.81
N GLU A 418 4.10 -16.72 23.64
CA GLU A 418 5.45 -17.01 23.12
C GLU A 418 6.52 -16.27 23.93
N LEU A 419 6.27 -15.00 24.34
CA LEU A 419 7.17 -14.29 25.26
C LEU A 419 7.28 -14.99 26.61
N LYS A 420 6.14 -15.38 27.21
CA LYS A 420 6.12 -16.14 28.48
C LYS A 420 6.86 -17.47 28.37
N LYS A 421 6.66 -18.22 27.26
CA LYS A 421 7.34 -19.50 27.00
C LYS A 421 8.84 -19.32 26.89
N ASN A 422 9.30 -18.24 26.28
CA ASN A 422 10.72 -17.90 26.18
C ASN A 422 11.30 -17.39 27.50
N GLY A 423 10.49 -17.01 28.48
CA GLY A 423 10.92 -16.34 29.71
C GLY A 423 11.30 -14.88 29.48
N SER A 424 10.79 -14.25 28.44
CA SER A 424 10.95 -12.82 28.13
C SER A 424 9.99 -11.96 28.94
N PRO A 425 10.28 -10.66 29.15
CA PRO A 425 9.32 -9.72 29.68
C PRO A 425 8.01 -9.70 28.89
N ALA A 426 6.92 -9.30 29.52
CA ALA A 426 5.66 -9.07 28.81
C ALA A 426 5.83 -7.91 27.81
N PRO A 427 5.09 -7.91 26.69
CA PRO A 427 5.16 -6.83 25.75
C PRO A 427 4.56 -5.56 26.36
N GLU A 428 5.14 -4.42 26.04
CA GLU A 428 4.56 -3.12 26.34
C GLU A 428 3.81 -2.61 25.09
N PHE A 429 2.74 -1.86 25.32
CA PHE A 429 1.97 -1.23 24.25
C PHE A 429 1.83 0.25 24.59
N ASP A 430 2.25 1.11 23.69
CA ASP A 430 2.13 2.54 23.79
C ASP A 430 1.21 3.10 22.71
N MET A 431 0.34 4.03 23.09
CA MET A 431 -0.66 4.63 22.22
C MET A 431 -1.10 5.96 22.84
N ASP A 432 -1.23 6.99 22.02
CA ASP A 432 -1.75 8.29 22.47
C ASP A 432 -3.29 8.26 22.67
N ASP A 433 -3.82 9.29 23.35
CA ASP A 433 -5.26 9.40 23.63
C ASP A 433 -6.11 9.51 22.35
N ASP A 434 -5.57 10.13 21.30
CA ASP A 434 -6.21 10.29 20.00
C ASP A 434 -6.11 9.04 19.12
N ARG A 435 -5.33 8.05 19.56
CA ARG A 435 -5.09 6.78 18.87
C ARG A 435 -4.50 6.97 17.48
N THR A 436 -3.55 7.88 17.36
CA THR A 436 -2.89 8.18 16.08
C THR A 436 -1.87 7.11 15.72
N TYR A 437 -1.32 6.41 16.71
CA TYR A 437 -0.39 5.30 16.52
C TYR A 437 -0.62 4.18 17.54
N LEU A 438 -0.06 3.02 17.27
CA LEU A 438 0.15 1.93 18.23
C LEU A 438 1.59 1.46 18.12
N ASN A 439 2.36 1.57 19.22
CA ASN A 439 3.69 1.01 19.32
C ASN A 439 3.67 -0.27 20.15
N THR A 440 4.18 -1.36 19.57
CA THR A 440 4.35 -2.64 20.25
C THR A 440 5.81 -2.84 20.59
N ILE A 441 6.14 -2.84 21.87
CA ILE A 441 7.51 -2.88 22.39
C ILE A 441 7.78 -4.28 22.96
N ILE A 442 8.77 -4.96 22.39
CA ILE A 442 9.23 -6.27 22.85
C ILE A 442 10.63 -6.10 23.43
N ARG A 443 10.74 -6.25 24.76
CA ARG A 443 12.01 -6.13 25.47
C ARG A 443 12.85 -7.39 25.30
N ILE A 444 14.18 -7.20 25.29
CA ILE A 444 15.14 -8.31 25.28
C ILE A 444 14.95 -9.17 26.52
N ARG A 445 15.13 -10.48 26.38
CA ARG A 445 15.11 -11.38 27.54
C ARG A 445 16.32 -11.14 28.43
N ASP A 446 16.10 -11.17 29.77
CA ASP A 446 17.17 -11.08 30.76
C ASP A 446 18.28 -12.09 30.48
N GLY A 447 19.51 -11.69 30.69
CA GLY A 447 20.71 -12.50 30.42
C GLY A 447 21.24 -12.41 28.97
N PHE A 448 20.63 -11.58 28.13
CA PHE A 448 21.17 -11.16 26.84
C PHE A 448 21.66 -9.71 26.81
N GLU A 449 21.52 -8.99 27.91
CA GLU A 449 21.99 -7.61 28.01
C GLU A 449 23.48 -7.55 27.63
N MET A 450 23.80 -6.80 26.60
CA MET A 450 25.18 -6.51 26.25
C MET A 450 25.69 -5.41 27.18
N SER A 451 26.90 -5.57 27.71
CA SER A 451 27.58 -4.46 28.39
C SER A 451 27.82 -3.34 27.36
N GLU A 452 27.54 -2.09 27.73
CA GLU A 452 27.69 -0.91 26.85
C GLU A 452 29.06 -0.88 26.15
N SER A 453 30.13 -1.28 26.85
CA SER A 453 31.47 -1.39 26.29
C SER A 453 31.65 -2.44 25.20
N MET A 454 30.87 -3.53 25.18
CA MET A 454 30.92 -4.55 24.10
C MET A 454 30.12 -4.11 22.87
N SER A 455 29.01 -3.38 23.05
CA SER A 455 28.21 -2.88 21.93
C SER A 455 28.97 -1.81 21.12
N GLU A 456 29.65 -0.89 21.79
CA GLU A 456 30.47 0.15 21.15
C GLU A 456 31.65 -0.46 20.35
N SER A 457 32.39 -1.40 20.94
CA SER A 457 33.51 -2.03 20.24
C SER A 457 33.09 -2.90 19.05
N MET A 458 31.95 -3.57 19.12
CA MET A 458 31.39 -4.33 17.99
C MET A 458 30.88 -3.42 16.88
N SER A 459 30.24 -2.30 17.22
CA SER A 459 29.77 -1.30 16.27
C SER A 459 30.93 -0.64 15.53
N GLU A 460 31.98 -0.20 16.23
CA GLU A 460 33.17 0.37 15.61
C GLU A 460 33.87 -0.63 14.67
N SER A 461 33.98 -1.90 15.08
CA SER A 461 34.58 -2.95 14.26
C SER A 461 33.75 -3.21 13.00
N MET A 462 32.43 -3.26 13.11
CA MET A 462 31.53 -3.43 11.96
C MET A 462 31.61 -2.25 10.99
N THR A 463 31.58 -1.03 11.50
CA THR A 463 31.66 0.20 10.68
C THR A 463 32.96 0.24 9.87
N LYS A 464 34.09 -0.05 10.50
CA LYS A 464 35.39 -0.15 9.81
C LYS A 464 35.40 -1.20 8.70
N LEU A 465 34.85 -2.39 8.97
CA LEU A 465 34.77 -3.48 8.00
C LEU A 465 33.85 -3.18 6.81
N VAL A 466 32.73 -2.51 7.04
CA VAL A 466 31.80 -2.07 5.98
C VAL A 466 32.45 -0.99 5.10
N ILE A 467 33.20 -0.04 5.68
CA ILE A 467 33.94 0.97 4.94
C ILE A 467 35.04 0.29 4.09
N GLU A 468 35.75 -0.67 4.65
CA GLU A 468 36.77 -1.44 3.90
C GLU A 468 36.14 -2.26 2.76
N LEU A 469 34.97 -2.87 2.99
CA LEU A 469 34.21 -3.62 1.97
C LEU A 469 33.77 -2.73 0.80
N ASN A 470 33.23 -1.56 1.09
CA ASN A 470 32.74 -0.62 0.08
C ASN A 470 33.88 -0.08 -0.82
N ASN A 471 35.12 -0.07 -0.32
CA ASN A 471 36.31 0.32 -1.09
C ASN A 471 36.88 -0.81 -1.95
N LYS A 472 36.27 -2.02 -1.97
CA LYS A 472 36.75 -3.17 -2.73
C LYS A 472 35.93 -3.43 -3.98
N THR A 473 36.56 -4.00 -4.99
CA THR A 473 35.92 -4.32 -6.28
C THR A 473 35.07 -5.60 -6.16
N MET A 474 33.85 -5.45 -5.71
CA MET A 474 32.83 -6.52 -5.62
C MET A 474 31.51 -6.04 -6.27
N SER A 475 30.72 -6.97 -6.80
CA SER A 475 29.37 -6.63 -7.26
C SER A 475 28.44 -6.32 -6.07
N GLU A 476 27.37 -5.56 -6.28
CA GLU A 476 26.40 -5.21 -5.21
C GLU A 476 25.91 -6.46 -4.46
N LEU A 477 25.56 -7.52 -5.18
CA LEU A 477 25.12 -8.78 -4.58
C LEU A 477 26.22 -9.48 -3.77
N GLU A 478 27.49 -9.38 -4.20
CA GLU A 478 28.61 -9.92 -3.45
C GLU A 478 28.91 -9.07 -2.21
N GLN A 479 28.75 -7.76 -2.28
CA GLN A 479 28.88 -6.85 -1.13
C GLN A 479 27.82 -7.14 -0.08
N GLU A 480 26.56 -7.24 -0.48
CA GLU A 480 25.45 -7.60 0.42
C GLU A 480 25.69 -8.93 1.14
N ARG A 481 26.06 -9.96 0.39
CA ARG A 481 26.40 -11.27 0.95
C ARG A 481 27.61 -11.22 1.88
N MET A 482 28.61 -10.41 1.55
CA MET A 482 29.82 -10.26 2.38
C MET A 482 29.49 -9.49 3.67
N GLN A 483 28.66 -8.49 3.65
CA GLN A 483 28.17 -7.81 4.86
C GLN A 483 27.54 -8.79 5.85
N ARG A 484 26.72 -9.73 5.36
CA ARG A 484 26.13 -10.79 6.20
C ARG A 484 27.19 -11.72 6.82
N ILE A 485 28.22 -12.07 6.06
CA ILE A 485 29.35 -12.88 6.56
C ILE A 485 30.16 -12.10 7.61
N LEU A 486 30.49 -10.83 7.35
CA LEU A 486 31.22 -9.99 8.28
C LEU A 486 30.46 -9.78 9.60
N ALA A 487 29.15 -9.54 9.53
CA ALA A 487 28.29 -9.45 10.71
C ALA A 487 28.33 -10.75 11.54
N TYR A 488 28.31 -11.90 10.88
CA TYR A 488 28.45 -13.20 11.55
C TYR A 488 29.82 -13.35 12.19
N LEU A 489 30.90 -12.96 11.50
CA LEU A 489 32.31 -13.08 11.98
C LEU A 489 32.58 -12.15 13.17
N VAL A 490 32.06 -10.93 13.16
CA VAL A 490 32.17 -10.00 14.31
C VAL A 490 31.58 -10.62 15.57
N LYS A 491 30.51 -11.42 15.40
CA LYS A 491 29.77 -12.02 16.50
C LYS A 491 30.32 -13.37 16.98
N TYR A 492 30.75 -14.22 16.04
CA TYR A 492 31.10 -15.61 16.31
C TYR A 492 32.60 -15.91 16.10
N ASN A 493 33.37 -14.89 15.71
CA ASN A 493 34.82 -14.89 15.45
C ASN A 493 35.29 -15.79 14.30
N GLU A 494 34.53 -16.82 13.92
CA GLU A 494 34.92 -17.75 12.86
C GLU A 494 33.75 -18.27 12.04
N ILE A 495 33.98 -18.59 10.76
CA ILE A 495 32.97 -19.20 9.88
C ILE A 495 33.66 -20.19 8.92
N ASN A 496 32.99 -21.31 8.61
CA ASN A 496 33.38 -22.21 7.54
C ASN A 496 32.45 -22.11 6.32
N SER A 497 32.87 -22.73 5.20
CA SER A 497 32.11 -22.65 3.95
C SER A 497 30.70 -23.26 4.02
N ALA A 498 30.49 -24.27 4.88
CA ALA A 498 29.15 -24.88 5.07
C ALA A 498 28.24 -23.90 5.81
N ARG A 499 28.73 -23.30 6.90
CA ARG A 499 27.95 -22.32 7.66
C ARG A 499 27.69 -21.04 6.88
N ALA A 500 28.66 -20.60 6.05
CA ALA A 500 28.42 -19.46 5.16
C ALA A 500 27.38 -19.76 4.07
N ALA A 501 27.32 -21.00 3.58
CA ALA A 501 26.30 -21.43 2.63
C ALA A 501 24.90 -21.41 3.26
N GLU A 502 24.74 -21.92 4.47
CA GLU A 502 23.50 -21.83 5.24
C GLU A 502 23.09 -20.39 5.52
N LEU A 503 24.03 -19.54 5.98
CA LEU A 503 23.80 -18.14 6.29
C LEU A 503 23.30 -17.34 5.08
N LEU A 504 23.79 -17.66 3.88
CA LEU A 504 23.50 -16.94 2.64
C LEU A 504 22.40 -17.60 1.79
N ASP A 505 21.92 -18.77 2.20
CA ASP A 505 21.01 -19.64 1.43
C ASP A 505 21.52 -19.89 0.00
N VAL A 506 22.78 -20.35 -0.11
CA VAL A 506 23.43 -20.64 -1.39
C VAL A 506 24.15 -21.98 -1.36
N GLN A 507 24.53 -22.48 -2.53
CA GLN A 507 25.36 -23.68 -2.59
C GLN A 507 26.74 -23.45 -1.96
N ILE A 508 27.30 -24.47 -1.30
CA ILE A 508 28.61 -24.43 -0.63
C ILE A 508 29.74 -23.92 -1.57
N LYS A 509 29.67 -24.27 -2.86
CA LYS A 509 30.66 -23.79 -3.87
C LYS A 509 30.61 -22.27 -4.04
N THR A 510 29.40 -21.69 -3.99
CA THR A 510 29.18 -20.23 -4.11
C THR A 510 29.71 -19.51 -2.86
N ALA A 511 29.40 -20.01 -1.67
CA ALA A 511 29.89 -19.46 -0.42
C ALA A 511 31.43 -19.57 -0.33
N SER A 512 32.00 -20.73 -0.69
CA SER A 512 33.48 -20.93 -0.72
C SER A 512 34.16 -19.94 -1.66
N ARG A 513 33.59 -19.68 -2.85
CA ARG A 513 34.14 -18.72 -3.80
C ARG A 513 34.14 -17.29 -3.25
N LEU A 514 33.03 -16.92 -2.56
CA LEU A 514 32.92 -15.59 -1.95
C LEU A 514 33.90 -15.41 -0.80
N LEU A 515 34.02 -16.40 0.10
CA LEU A 515 34.99 -16.39 1.19
C LEU A 515 36.44 -16.31 0.68
N LYS A 516 36.77 -17.04 -0.39
CA LYS A 516 38.08 -16.99 -1.00
C LYS A 516 38.38 -15.62 -1.63
N LYS A 517 37.37 -15.03 -2.32
CA LYS A 517 37.48 -13.67 -2.86
C LYS A 517 37.71 -12.64 -1.75
N ALA A 518 37.01 -12.77 -0.63
CA ALA A 518 37.17 -11.91 0.52
C ALA A 518 38.56 -12.04 1.18
N GLU A 519 39.11 -13.24 1.22
CA GLU A 519 40.48 -13.49 1.66
C GLU A 519 41.51 -12.85 0.70
N GLU A 520 41.35 -13.02 -0.61
CA GLU A 520 42.17 -12.38 -1.65
C GLU A 520 42.15 -10.86 -1.59
N LEU A 521 41.00 -10.28 -1.19
CA LEU A 521 40.82 -8.84 -0.99
C LEU A 521 41.30 -8.35 0.40
N ASN A 522 41.84 -9.23 1.23
CA ASN A 522 42.33 -8.95 2.59
C ASN A 522 41.22 -8.44 3.55
N LEU A 523 39.99 -8.81 3.33
CA LEU A 523 38.86 -8.52 4.24
C LEU A 523 38.78 -9.50 5.42
N ILE A 524 39.16 -10.76 5.18
CA ILE A 524 39.20 -11.85 6.18
C ILE A 524 40.46 -12.66 6.04
N ASN A 525 40.82 -13.37 7.09
CA ASN A 525 41.90 -14.33 7.11
C ASN A 525 41.39 -15.77 7.15
N SER A 526 42.21 -16.75 6.92
CA SER A 526 41.83 -18.15 7.08
C SER A 526 42.88 -19.00 7.76
N SER A 527 42.45 -20.09 8.37
CA SER A 527 43.31 -21.12 8.97
C SER A 527 42.78 -22.50 8.61
N GLY A 528 43.65 -23.50 8.57
CA GLY A 528 43.27 -24.87 8.21
C GLY A 528 43.44 -25.19 6.72
N LYS A 529 43.24 -26.48 6.37
CA LYS A 529 43.35 -26.96 4.97
C LYS A 529 42.05 -27.65 4.55
N THR A 530 41.63 -27.36 3.32
CA THR A 530 40.49 -27.99 2.62
C THR A 530 39.18 -28.03 3.42
N LYS A 531 38.76 -29.16 3.99
CA LYS A 531 37.47 -29.33 4.65
C LYS A 531 37.37 -28.64 6.03
N ASP A 532 38.51 -28.43 6.69
CA ASP A 532 38.61 -27.81 8.01
C ASP A 532 39.05 -26.34 7.94
N LYS A 533 38.90 -25.73 6.76
CA LYS A 533 39.25 -24.31 6.57
C LYS A 533 38.21 -23.43 7.24
N ILE A 534 38.64 -22.65 8.20
CA ILE A 534 37.87 -21.61 8.88
C ILE A 534 38.37 -20.23 8.48
N TYR A 535 37.43 -19.27 8.45
CA TYR A 535 37.72 -17.89 8.13
C TYR A 535 37.37 -17.01 9.32
N PHE A 536 38.14 -15.94 9.53
CA PHE A 536 37.99 -15.03 10.67
C PHE A 536 38.39 -13.60 10.28
N ILE A 537 37.98 -12.63 11.06
CA ILE A 537 38.34 -11.23 10.86
C ILE A 537 39.83 -11.03 11.24
N LYS A 538 40.45 -10.07 10.59
CA LYS A 538 41.87 -9.75 10.77
C LYS A 538 42.16 -9.17 12.15
#